data_8635042b7142988470564822a0389af1
#
_entry.id   8635042b7142988470564822a0389af1
#
_cell.length_a   1.000
_cell.length_b   1.000
_cell.length_c   1.000
_cell.angle_alpha   90.00
_cell.angle_beta   90.00
_cell.angle_gamma   90.00
#
_symmetry.space_group_name_H-M   'P 1'
#
loop_
_entity.id
_entity.type
_entity.pdbx_description
1 polymer ?
#
loop_
_entity_poly.entity_id
_entity_poly.type
_entity_poly.pdbx_seq_one_letter_code
_entity_poly.pdbx_strand_id
1 'polypeptide(L)'
;MRASRVLVLLGRLPAPGRCKRRLAIDIGAVAAARIQRQLLAHTLAVANQWRSTTANGAVVIAIGCAQGVGGLGLRMQRQFAKAFRGGARHVVLIGSDLPLLSAMDINDAFEALNQRDLVIGPALDGGYWLIGLNHSHGSLFSGIPWGSNQVLAATADRAQILGLYPWLLKSRADIDQLQNLNPWFGDCDGDGDG
;
A
#
# COMPACT_ATOMS: atom_id res chain seq x y z
N MET A 1 2.07 26.84 -3.50
CA MET A 1 0.90 26.30 -2.79
C MET A 1 1.29 24.96 -2.14
N ARG A 2 0.85 24.69 -0.92
CA ARG A 2 1.10 23.40 -0.27
C ARG A 2 0.10 22.36 -0.80
N ALA A 3 0.53 21.13 -1.06
CA ALA A 3 -0.35 20.07 -1.51
C ALA A 3 -1.37 19.71 -0.42
N SER A 4 -2.66 19.70 -0.78
CA SER A 4 -3.74 19.33 0.15
C SER A 4 -4.00 17.83 0.18
N ARG A 5 -3.73 17.11 -0.92
CA ARG A 5 -3.82 15.66 -1.06
C ARG A 5 -2.43 15.07 -1.22
N VAL A 6 -2.00 14.20 -0.32
CA VAL A 6 -0.68 13.58 -0.37
C VAL A 6 -0.81 12.06 -0.45
N LEU A 7 -0.33 11.50 -1.54
CA LEU A 7 -0.17 10.06 -1.73
C LEU A 7 1.22 9.66 -1.29
N VAL A 8 1.33 8.74 -0.34
CA VAL A 8 2.60 8.17 0.13
C VAL A 8 2.73 6.75 -0.38
N LEU A 9 3.76 6.48 -1.17
CA LEU A 9 4.13 5.13 -1.58
C LEU A 9 5.13 4.57 -0.58
N LEU A 10 4.73 3.54 0.17
CA LEU A 10 5.56 2.84 1.14
C LEU A 10 5.97 1.49 0.57
N GLY A 11 7.21 1.36 0.09
CA GLY A 11 7.65 0.16 -0.61
C GLY A 11 8.97 -0.40 -0.09
N ARG A 12 9.21 -1.69 -0.36
CA ARG A 12 10.51 -2.32 -0.11
C ARG A 12 11.45 -2.06 -1.27
N LEU A 13 12.74 -1.96 -0.98
CA LEU A 13 13.76 -1.89 -2.01
C LEU A 13 13.76 -3.22 -2.80
N PRO A 14 13.66 -3.20 -4.15
CA PRO A 14 13.66 -4.41 -4.98
C PRO A 14 15.10 -4.98 -5.12
N ALA A 15 15.59 -5.57 -4.04
CA ALA A 15 16.91 -6.21 -3.99
C ALA A 15 16.78 -7.67 -3.57
N PRO A 16 17.57 -8.60 -4.16
CA PRO A 16 17.57 -10.02 -3.81
C PRO A 16 17.72 -10.23 -2.29
N GLY A 17 16.90 -11.10 -1.71
CA GLY A 17 16.88 -11.40 -0.28
C GLY A 17 16.29 -10.32 0.63
N ARG A 18 15.94 -9.13 0.11
CA ARG A 18 15.37 -8.01 0.90
C ARG A 18 13.88 -7.77 0.69
N CYS A 19 13.27 -8.39 -0.30
CA CYS A 19 11.85 -8.28 -0.63
C CYS A 19 11.26 -9.64 -0.97
N LYS A 20 9.91 -9.77 -0.89
CA LYS A 20 9.16 -10.95 -1.31
C LYS A 20 9.76 -12.28 -0.80
N ARG A 21 10.07 -12.36 0.49
CA ARG A 21 10.77 -13.52 1.09
C ARG A 21 10.01 -14.83 0.91
N ARG A 22 8.67 -14.82 1.01
CA ARG A 22 7.84 -16.00 0.84
C ARG A 22 7.91 -16.47 -0.61
N LEU A 23 7.68 -15.57 -1.55
CA LEU A 23 7.80 -15.86 -2.98
C LEU A 23 9.21 -16.32 -3.36
N ALA A 24 10.25 -15.75 -2.73
CA ALA A 24 11.65 -16.12 -3.00
C ALA A 24 11.99 -17.57 -2.61
N ILE A 25 11.21 -18.22 -1.76
CA ILE A 25 11.37 -19.64 -1.42
C ILE A 25 11.09 -20.50 -2.66
N ASP A 26 10.05 -20.13 -3.43
CA ASP A 26 9.57 -20.91 -4.57
C ASP A 26 10.35 -20.59 -5.86
N ILE A 27 10.60 -19.30 -6.14
CA ILE A 27 11.17 -18.84 -7.43
C ILE A 27 12.58 -18.26 -7.34
N GLY A 28 13.17 -18.25 -6.16
CA GLY A 28 14.50 -17.68 -5.90
C GLY A 28 14.51 -16.16 -5.71
N ALA A 29 15.53 -15.68 -4.99
CA ALA A 29 15.62 -14.28 -4.55
C ALA A 29 15.75 -13.28 -5.71
N VAL A 30 16.41 -13.66 -6.81
CA VAL A 30 16.61 -12.79 -7.98
C VAL A 30 15.30 -12.59 -8.73
N ALA A 31 14.53 -13.67 -8.99
CA ALA A 31 13.24 -13.60 -9.66
C ALA A 31 12.22 -12.82 -8.81
N ALA A 32 12.17 -13.08 -7.50
CA ALA A 32 11.32 -12.34 -6.57
C ALA A 32 11.66 -10.83 -6.55
N ALA A 33 12.93 -10.45 -6.64
CA ALA A 33 13.33 -9.05 -6.73
C ALA A 33 12.95 -8.41 -8.08
N ARG A 34 12.96 -9.16 -9.19
CA ARG A 34 12.44 -8.69 -10.50
C ARG A 34 10.96 -8.39 -10.44
N ILE A 35 10.16 -9.29 -9.87
CA ILE A 35 8.71 -9.08 -9.66
C ILE A 35 8.47 -7.84 -8.79
N GLN A 36 9.18 -7.69 -7.68
CA GLN A 36 9.07 -6.50 -6.84
C GLN A 36 9.40 -5.21 -7.60
N ARG A 37 10.38 -5.24 -8.51
CA ARG A 37 10.72 -4.09 -9.35
C ARG A 37 9.59 -3.74 -10.31
N GLN A 38 8.97 -4.73 -10.94
CA GLN A 38 7.84 -4.51 -11.86
C GLN A 38 6.62 -3.94 -11.12
N LEU A 39 6.27 -4.50 -9.97
CA LEU A 39 5.17 -4.00 -9.13
C LEU A 39 5.42 -2.56 -8.67
N LEU A 40 6.65 -2.26 -8.24
CA LEU A 40 7.02 -0.91 -7.85
C LEU A 40 6.94 0.07 -9.02
N ALA A 41 7.43 -0.32 -10.21
CA ALA A 41 7.35 0.50 -11.42
C ALA A 41 5.89 0.76 -11.83
N HIS A 42 5.02 -0.25 -11.77
CA HIS A 42 3.59 -0.09 -11.98
C HIS A 42 2.98 0.90 -10.99
N THR A 43 3.23 0.71 -9.69
CA THR A 43 2.69 1.59 -8.65
C THR A 43 3.15 3.05 -8.85
N LEU A 44 4.41 3.26 -9.24
CA LEU A 44 4.95 4.60 -9.55
C LEU A 44 4.27 5.22 -10.78
N ALA A 45 4.02 4.43 -11.82
CA ALA A 45 3.31 4.90 -13.02
C ALA A 45 1.89 5.34 -12.68
N VAL A 46 1.14 4.53 -11.91
CA VAL A 46 -0.21 4.85 -11.43
C VAL A 46 -0.22 6.09 -10.53
N ALA A 47 0.73 6.20 -9.61
CA ALA A 47 0.86 7.37 -8.73
C ALA A 47 1.14 8.66 -9.53
N ASN A 48 1.97 8.60 -10.57
CA ASN A 48 2.24 9.72 -11.46
C ASN A 48 1.02 10.08 -12.31
N GLN A 49 0.29 9.09 -12.82
CA GLN A 49 -0.97 9.30 -13.54
C GLN A 49 -1.99 10.02 -12.64
N TRP A 50 -2.20 9.53 -11.42
CA TRP A 50 -3.07 10.19 -10.44
C TRP A 50 -2.62 11.64 -10.18
N ARG A 51 -1.33 11.88 -9.97
CA ARG A 51 -0.79 13.22 -9.72
C ARG A 51 -1.03 14.17 -10.88
N SER A 52 -0.91 13.70 -12.13
CA SER A 52 -1.09 14.54 -13.32
C SER A 52 -2.53 15.01 -13.53
N THR A 53 -3.50 14.28 -12.98
CA THR A 53 -4.93 14.59 -13.08
C THR A 53 -5.51 15.25 -11.83
N THR A 54 -4.71 15.37 -10.75
CA THR A 54 -5.18 15.85 -9.44
C THR A 54 -4.63 17.23 -9.13
N ALA A 55 -5.49 18.23 -9.05
CA ALA A 55 -5.11 19.56 -8.60
C ALA A 55 -4.66 19.51 -7.13
N ASN A 56 -3.54 20.17 -6.82
CA ASN A 56 -2.94 20.18 -5.47
C ASN A 56 -2.59 18.80 -4.90
N GLY A 57 -2.36 17.80 -5.76
CA GLY A 57 -1.87 16.48 -5.41
C GLY A 57 -0.33 16.44 -5.33
N ALA A 58 0.21 15.68 -4.37
CA ALA A 58 1.64 15.37 -4.29
C ALA A 58 1.85 13.87 -4.05
N VAL A 59 2.94 13.34 -4.59
CA VAL A 59 3.40 11.97 -4.36
C VAL A 59 4.69 12.01 -3.56
N VAL A 60 4.72 11.25 -2.46
CA VAL A 60 5.90 11.04 -1.61
C VAL A 60 6.33 9.59 -1.73
N ILE A 61 7.59 9.37 -2.08
CA ILE A 61 8.15 8.02 -2.22
C ILE A 61 8.99 7.71 -0.97
N ALA A 62 8.55 6.72 -0.20
CA ALA A 62 9.21 6.25 1.01
C ALA A 62 9.65 4.79 0.83
N ILE A 63 10.84 4.57 0.25
CA ILE A 63 11.41 3.26 -0.04
C ILE A 63 12.69 3.05 0.77
N GLY A 64 12.88 1.86 1.31
CA GLY A 64 14.09 1.50 2.06
C GLY A 64 14.31 2.40 3.28
N CYS A 65 15.48 3.04 3.37
CA CYS A 65 15.85 3.91 4.50
C CYS A 65 15.00 5.18 4.62
N ALA A 66 14.36 5.63 3.54
CA ALA A 66 13.46 6.78 3.56
C ALA A 66 12.22 6.58 4.45
N GLN A 67 11.89 5.34 4.81
CA GLN A 67 10.83 5.02 5.76
C GLN A 67 11.25 5.28 7.23
N GLY A 68 12.53 5.30 7.50
CA GLY A 68 13.12 5.35 8.84
C GLY A 68 13.16 3.96 9.50
N VAL A 69 13.70 3.91 10.72
CA VAL A 69 13.87 2.68 11.52
C VAL A 69 12.57 2.27 12.23
N GLY A 70 12.52 1.00 12.68
CA GLY A 70 11.39 0.45 13.43
C GLY A 70 10.44 -0.41 12.60
N GLY A 71 9.41 -0.96 13.25
CA GLY A 71 8.38 -1.79 12.64
C GLY A 71 7.48 -1.03 11.66
N LEU A 72 6.64 -1.75 10.93
CA LEU A 72 5.79 -1.19 9.88
C LEU A 72 4.87 -0.09 10.41
N GLY A 73 4.23 -0.28 11.56
CA GLY A 73 3.35 0.71 12.17
C GLY A 73 4.04 2.05 12.44
N LEU A 74 5.26 2.02 13.01
CA LEU A 74 6.05 3.23 13.27
C LEU A 74 6.46 3.94 11.97
N ARG A 75 6.75 3.18 10.91
CA ARG A 75 7.08 3.75 9.59
C ARG A 75 5.87 4.45 9.00
N MET A 76 4.69 3.81 9.02
CA MET A 76 3.44 4.41 8.55
C MET A 76 3.08 5.67 9.35
N GLN A 77 3.09 5.58 10.68
CA GLN A 77 2.85 6.72 11.58
C GLN A 77 3.74 7.92 11.24
N ARG A 78 5.02 7.67 10.99
CA ARG A 78 5.99 8.71 10.65
C ARG A 78 5.69 9.39 9.31
N GLN A 79 5.26 8.62 8.30
CA GLN A 79 4.90 9.18 7.00
C GLN A 79 3.63 10.04 7.11
N PHE A 80 2.60 9.58 7.81
CA PHE A 80 1.40 10.36 8.09
C PHE A 80 1.76 11.67 8.82
N ALA A 81 2.49 11.58 9.92
CA ALA A 81 2.88 12.75 10.72
C ALA A 81 3.71 13.76 9.90
N LYS A 82 4.60 13.29 9.00
CA LYS A 82 5.39 14.14 8.11
C LYS A 82 4.50 14.85 7.10
N ALA A 83 3.56 14.16 6.47
CA ALA A 83 2.66 14.74 5.48
C ALA A 83 1.73 15.79 6.11
N PHE A 84 1.10 15.48 7.24
CA PHE A 84 0.22 16.44 7.96
C PHE A 84 0.98 17.66 8.46
N ARG A 85 2.18 17.51 9.01
CA ARG A 85 3.04 18.66 9.36
C ARG A 85 3.42 19.50 8.14
N GLY A 86 3.48 18.88 6.95
CA GLY A 86 3.68 19.56 5.68
C GLY A 86 2.47 20.35 5.19
N GLY A 87 1.32 20.26 5.87
CA GLY A 87 0.08 20.99 5.55
C GLY A 87 -0.90 20.19 4.68
N ALA A 88 -0.71 18.86 4.53
CA ALA A 88 -1.70 18.02 3.88
C ALA A 88 -3.02 18.02 4.66
N ARG A 89 -4.16 17.94 3.95
CA ARG A 89 -5.49 17.74 4.54
C ARG A 89 -5.90 16.27 4.49
N HIS A 90 -5.55 15.59 3.41
CA HIS A 90 -5.83 14.17 3.20
C HIS A 90 -4.52 13.47 2.86
N VAL A 91 -4.24 12.38 3.52
CA VAL A 91 -3.06 11.55 3.28
C VAL A 91 -3.49 10.13 3.03
N VAL A 92 -3.10 9.59 1.90
CA VAL A 92 -3.31 8.19 1.53
C VAL A 92 -1.96 7.51 1.44
N LEU A 93 -1.81 6.36 2.07
CA LEU A 93 -0.62 5.54 2.03
C LEU A 93 -0.94 4.23 1.32
N ILE A 94 -0.13 3.86 0.33
CA ILE A 94 -0.25 2.63 -0.44
C ILE A 94 1.02 1.79 -0.35
N GLY A 95 0.87 0.46 -0.44
CA GLY A 95 1.96 -0.47 -0.69
C GLY A 95 2.40 -0.49 -2.16
N SER A 96 3.36 -1.34 -2.48
CA SER A 96 3.85 -1.57 -3.85
C SER A 96 3.61 -2.99 -4.33
N ASP A 97 2.68 -3.70 -3.73
CA ASP A 97 2.48 -5.14 -3.93
C ASP A 97 1.21 -5.47 -4.72
N LEU A 98 0.47 -4.44 -5.15
CA LEU A 98 -0.83 -4.55 -5.81
C LEU A 98 -0.69 -4.39 -7.33
N PRO A 99 -0.80 -5.48 -8.10
CA PRO A 99 -0.61 -5.45 -9.55
C PRO A 99 -1.76 -4.80 -10.32
N LEU A 100 -2.98 -4.80 -9.74
CA LEU A 100 -4.18 -4.18 -10.32
C LEU A 100 -4.50 -2.80 -9.75
N LEU A 101 -3.53 -2.15 -9.12
CA LEU A 101 -3.73 -0.78 -8.66
C LEU A 101 -4.00 0.13 -9.87
N SER A 102 -5.00 1.00 -9.74
CA SER A 102 -5.35 2.02 -10.74
C SER A 102 -5.39 3.42 -10.12
N ALA A 103 -5.32 4.45 -10.95
CA ALA A 103 -5.49 5.82 -10.50
C ALA A 103 -6.91 6.08 -9.94
N MET A 104 -7.90 5.31 -10.39
CA MET A 104 -9.27 5.37 -9.86
C MET A 104 -9.33 4.88 -8.41
N ASP A 105 -8.64 3.79 -8.07
CA ASP A 105 -8.56 3.31 -6.68
C ASP A 105 -8.01 4.38 -5.73
N ILE A 106 -7.02 5.14 -6.19
CA ILE A 106 -6.45 6.25 -5.42
C ILE A 106 -7.44 7.41 -5.31
N ASN A 107 -8.14 7.76 -6.39
CA ASN A 107 -9.19 8.79 -6.36
C ASN A 107 -10.32 8.41 -5.41
N ASP A 108 -10.82 7.17 -5.47
CA ASP A 108 -11.88 6.68 -4.59
C ASP A 108 -11.49 6.81 -3.12
N ALA A 109 -10.22 6.55 -2.79
CA ALA A 109 -9.71 6.73 -1.43
C ALA A 109 -9.75 8.21 -1.00
N PHE A 110 -9.34 9.14 -1.86
CA PHE A 110 -9.39 10.57 -1.54
C PHE A 110 -10.82 11.11 -1.49
N GLU A 111 -11.72 10.61 -2.33
CA GLU A 111 -13.13 11.00 -2.27
C GLU A 111 -13.82 10.45 -1.00
N ALA A 112 -13.49 9.23 -0.57
CA ALA A 112 -13.97 8.69 0.69
C ALA A 112 -13.51 9.53 1.89
N LEU A 113 -12.29 10.10 1.86
CA LEU A 113 -11.78 11.01 2.90
C LEU A 113 -12.51 12.37 2.95
N ASN A 114 -13.32 12.74 1.98
CA ASN A 114 -14.22 13.90 2.10
C ASN A 114 -15.42 13.61 3.01
N GLN A 115 -15.71 12.32 3.30
CA GLN A 115 -16.89 11.89 4.06
C GLN A 115 -16.52 11.18 5.36
N ARG A 116 -15.32 10.63 5.48
CA ARG A 116 -14.84 9.85 6.62
C ARG A 116 -13.40 10.21 6.95
N ASP A 117 -13.04 10.09 8.21
CA ASP A 117 -11.68 10.38 8.68
C ASP A 117 -10.68 9.26 8.43
N LEU A 118 -11.18 8.06 8.10
CA LEU A 118 -10.39 6.88 7.84
C LEU A 118 -10.94 6.13 6.62
N VAL A 119 -10.07 5.78 5.68
CA VAL A 119 -10.35 4.86 4.57
C VAL A 119 -9.37 3.70 4.61
N ILE A 120 -9.85 2.49 4.34
CA ILE A 120 -9.01 1.28 4.26
C ILE A 120 -9.36 0.52 2.98
N GLY A 121 -8.36 0.13 2.22
CA GLY A 121 -8.46 -0.81 1.11
C GLY A 121 -8.03 -2.21 1.58
N PRO A 122 -8.97 -3.12 1.87
CA PRO A 122 -8.66 -4.45 2.39
C PRO A 122 -7.85 -5.28 1.40
N ALA A 123 -6.87 -6.05 1.90
CA ALA A 123 -6.18 -7.09 1.16
C ALA A 123 -6.76 -8.47 1.51
N LEU A 124 -6.74 -9.41 0.56
CA LEU A 124 -7.32 -10.75 0.75
C LEU A 124 -6.53 -11.60 1.76
N ASP A 125 -5.31 -11.23 2.08
CA ASP A 125 -4.46 -11.89 3.09
C ASP A 125 -4.79 -11.49 4.54
N GLY A 126 -5.79 -10.63 4.75
CA GLY A 126 -6.17 -10.08 6.05
C GLY A 126 -5.40 -8.83 6.47
N GLY A 127 -4.61 -8.27 5.57
CA GLY A 127 -4.00 -6.95 5.67
C GLY A 127 -4.80 -5.86 4.95
N TYR A 128 -4.10 -4.82 4.53
CA TYR A 128 -4.65 -3.78 3.65
C TYR A 128 -3.58 -3.28 2.68
N TRP A 129 -4.02 -2.98 1.45
CA TRP A 129 -3.19 -2.44 0.38
C TRP A 129 -3.15 -0.90 0.40
N LEU A 130 -4.13 -0.27 1.09
CA LEU A 130 -4.26 1.17 1.21
C LEU A 130 -4.81 1.53 2.60
N ILE A 131 -4.32 2.63 3.15
CA ILE A 131 -4.93 3.30 4.30
C ILE A 131 -4.82 4.81 4.13
N GLY A 132 -5.91 5.54 4.40
CA GLY A 132 -5.95 7.00 4.31
C GLY A 132 -6.54 7.63 5.56
N LEU A 133 -6.10 8.85 5.86
CA LEU A 133 -6.48 9.62 7.05
C LEU A 133 -6.64 11.10 6.71
N ASN A 134 -7.52 11.79 7.46
CA ASN A 134 -7.65 13.25 7.47
C ASN A 134 -6.80 13.92 8.56
N HIS A 135 -6.45 13.18 9.60
CA HIS A 135 -5.66 13.67 10.73
C HIS A 135 -4.64 12.61 11.17
N SER A 136 -3.60 13.04 11.89
CA SER A 136 -2.59 12.12 12.40
C SER A 136 -3.09 11.36 13.62
N HIS A 137 -3.29 10.05 13.49
CA HIS A 137 -3.69 9.16 14.57
C HIS A 137 -2.59 8.12 14.82
N GLY A 138 -1.52 8.53 15.54
CA GLY A 138 -0.37 7.65 15.78
C GLY A 138 -0.72 6.36 16.52
N SER A 139 -1.66 6.42 17.47
CA SER A 139 -2.14 5.27 18.23
C SER A 139 -2.90 4.23 17.39
N LEU A 140 -3.40 4.60 16.20
CA LEU A 140 -4.06 3.66 15.29
C LEU A 140 -3.14 2.50 14.87
N PHE A 141 -1.84 2.73 14.82
CA PHE A 141 -0.83 1.75 14.38
C PHE A 141 -0.16 1.01 15.54
N SER A 142 -0.61 1.23 16.78
CA SER A 142 -0.03 0.63 17.98
C SER A 142 -0.69 -0.69 18.33
N GLY A 143 0.11 -1.71 18.67
CA GLY A 143 -0.39 -3.02 19.07
C GLY A 143 -0.96 -3.87 17.92
N ILE A 144 -0.72 -3.49 16.66
CA ILE A 144 -1.18 -4.24 15.51
C ILE A 144 -0.23 -5.42 15.26
N PRO A 145 -0.76 -6.65 15.04
CA PRO A 145 0.04 -7.86 14.79
C PRO A 145 0.54 -7.91 13.33
N TRP A 146 1.46 -7.00 13.00
CA TRP A 146 1.99 -6.84 11.63
C TRP A 146 2.53 -8.14 11.04
N GLY A 147 2.12 -8.46 9.82
CA GLY A 147 2.54 -9.67 9.10
C GLY A 147 1.66 -10.89 9.36
N SER A 148 0.57 -10.73 10.11
CA SER A 148 -0.47 -11.76 10.28
C SER A 148 -1.72 -11.43 9.45
N ASN A 149 -2.64 -12.37 9.35
CA ASN A 149 -3.95 -12.19 8.72
C ASN A 149 -4.96 -11.41 9.61
N GLN A 150 -4.53 -10.95 10.78
CA GLN A 150 -5.37 -10.20 11.72
C GLN A 150 -5.14 -8.68 11.67
N VAL A 151 -4.27 -8.20 10.76
CA VAL A 151 -3.89 -6.78 10.68
C VAL A 151 -5.10 -5.88 10.43
N LEU A 152 -5.97 -6.24 9.49
CA LEU A 152 -7.18 -5.46 9.19
C LEU A 152 -8.14 -5.42 10.39
N ALA A 153 -8.45 -6.58 10.98
CA ALA A 153 -9.34 -6.66 12.13
C ALA A 153 -8.81 -5.85 13.33
N ALA A 154 -7.54 -6.05 13.69
CA ALA A 154 -6.92 -5.32 14.80
C ALA A 154 -6.86 -3.80 14.54
N THR A 155 -6.68 -3.38 13.27
CA THR A 155 -6.71 -1.96 12.91
C THR A 155 -8.12 -1.39 13.01
N ALA A 156 -9.16 -2.15 12.61
CA ALA A 156 -10.55 -1.74 12.72
C ALA A 156 -10.98 -1.62 14.21
N ASP A 157 -10.60 -2.58 15.05
CA ASP A 157 -10.87 -2.52 16.51
C ASP A 157 -10.19 -1.29 17.13
N ARG A 158 -8.93 -1.03 16.75
CA ARG A 158 -8.21 0.15 17.22
C ARG A 158 -8.85 1.45 16.73
N ALA A 159 -9.33 1.48 15.48
CA ALA A 159 -10.07 2.61 14.93
C ALA A 159 -11.34 2.88 15.72
N GLN A 160 -12.12 1.84 16.04
CA GLN A 160 -13.34 1.95 16.84
C GLN A 160 -13.06 2.56 18.23
N ILE A 161 -11.99 2.13 18.92
CA ILE A 161 -11.57 2.70 20.20
C ILE A 161 -11.25 4.20 20.09
N LEU A 162 -10.76 4.64 18.93
CA LEU A 162 -10.43 6.04 18.63
C LEU A 162 -11.62 6.84 18.08
N GLY A 163 -12.82 6.24 17.99
CA GLY A 163 -14.02 6.87 17.40
C GLY A 163 -13.94 7.02 15.88
N LEU A 164 -13.04 6.29 15.21
CA LEU A 164 -12.88 6.31 13.77
C LEU A 164 -13.66 5.17 13.13
N TYR A 165 -14.49 5.50 12.15
CA TYR A 165 -15.29 4.52 11.41
C TYR A 165 -14.77 4.44 9.98
N PRO A 166 -14.06 3.36 9.61
CA PRO A 166 -13.41 3.28 8.32
C PRO A 166 -14.41 3.17 7.17
N TRP A 167 -14.15 3.90 6.09
CA TRP A 167 -14.74 3.59 4.78
C TRP A 167 -13.92 2.47 4.16
N LEU A 168 -14.56 1.36 3.81
CA LEU A 168 -13.89 0.22 3.19
C LEU A 168 -14.00 0.32 1.67
N LEU A 169 -12.85 0.31 0.99
CA LEU A 169 -12.76 0.17 -0.46
C LEU A 169 -12.91 -1.29 -0.87
N LYS A 170 -12.94 -1.53 -2.17
CA LYS A 170 -12.95 -2.89 -2.73
C LYS A 170 -11.73 -3.68 -2.28
N SER A 171 -11.95 -4.91 -1.81
CA SER A 171 -10.85 -5.82 -1.48
C SER A 171 -10.04 -6.20 -2.72
N ARG A 172 -8.72 -6.30 -2.58
CA ARG A 172 -7.79 -6.62 -3.66
C ARG A 172 -6.83 -7.74 -3.24
N ALA A 173 -6.38 -8.52 -4.22
CA ALA A 173 -5.28 -9.47 -4.03
C ALA A 173 -3.94 -8.77 -4.24
N ASP A 174 -3.00 -9.01 -3.34
CA ASP A 174 -1.59 -8.64 -3.50
C ASP A 174 -0.77 -9.86 -3.96
N ILE A 175 0.41 -9.62 -4.50
CA ILE A 175 1.35 -10.69 -4.87
C ILE A 175 2.37 -10.86 -3.76
N ASP A 176 2.22 -11.91 -2.93
CA ASP A 176 3.19 -12.25 -1.88
C ASP A 176 3.68 -13.72 -1.96
N GLN A 177 2.93 -14.59 -2.62
CA GLN A 177 3.21 -16.02 -2.78
C GLN A 177 3.05 -16.46 -4.24
N LEU A 178 3.59 -17.64 -4.59
CA LEU A 178 3.53 -18.19 -5.96
C LEU A 178 2.10 -18.29 -6.50
N GLN A 179 1.17 -18.76 -5.69
CA GLN A 179 -0.25 -18.86 -6.06
C GLN A 179 -0.90 -17.53 -6.45
N ASN A 180 -0.37 -16.40 -5.98
CA ASN A 180 -0.87 -15.09 -6.35
C ASN A 180 -0.41 -14.65 -7.76
N LEU A 181 0.52 -15.37 -8.37
CA LEU A 181 1.02 -15.11 -9.72
C LEU A 181 0.16 -15.74 -10.82
N ASN A 182 -0.56 -16.83 -10.53
CA ASN A 182 -1.34 -17.59 -11.51
C ASN A 182 -2.28 -16.75 -12.38
N PRO A 183 -2.99 -15.73 -11.86
CA PRO A 183 -3.84 -14.88 -12.70
C PRO A 183 -3.08 -13.96 -13.66
N TRP A 184 -1.74 -13.81 -13.49
CA TRP A 184 -0.91 -12.84 -14.21
C TRP A 184 0.01 -13.45 -15.24
N PHE A 185 0.39 -14.70 -15.03
CA PHE A 185 1.09 -15.52 -15.99
C PHE A 185 0.04 -16.52 -16.49
N GLY A 186 -0.78 -16.09 -17.48
CA GLY A 186 -1.70 -17.00 -18.15
C GLY A 186 -0.98 -18.30 -18.50
N ASP A 187 -1.69 -19.40 -18.47
CA ASP A 187 -1.17 -20.72 -18.81
C ASP A 187 -0.32 -20.59 -20.07
N CYS A 188 0.99 -20.68 -19.91
CA CYS A 188 1.87 -21.03 -21.01
C CYS A 188 1.63 -22.52 -21.24
N ASP A 189 0.43 -22.86 -21.66
CA ASP A 189 0.17 -24.16 -22.24
C ASP A 189 1.06 -24.24 -23.47
N GLY A 190 2.13 -24.99 -23.28
CA GLY A 190 3.00 -25.33 -24.35
C GLY A 190 2.21 -26.05 -25.45
N ASP A 191 1.95 -25.37 -26.54
CA ASP A 191 1.77 -26.00 -27.81
C ASP A 191 3.09 -26.70 -28.14
N GLY A 192 3.25 -27.88 -27.58
CA GLY A 192 4.18 -28.87 -28.02
C GLY A 192 3.55 -29.57 -29.23
N ASP A 193 3.71 -28.97 -30.39
CA ASP A 193 3.49 -29.69 -31.62
C ASP A 193 4.69 -30.59 -31.85
N GLY A 194 4.31 -31.89 -32.11
CA GLY A 194 5.15 -33.03 -32.41
C GLY A 194 5.82 -32.98 -33.77
#